data_502c4d6d7b702fcf6ccc0fcfc736ad79
#
_entry.id   502c4d6d7b702fcf6ccc0fcfc736ad79
#
_cell.length_a   1.000
_cell.length_b   1.000
_cell.length_c   1.000
_cell.angle_alpha   90.00
_cell.angle_beta   90.00
_cell.angle_gamma   90.00
#
_symmetry.space_group_name_H-M   'P 1'
#
loop_
_entity.id
_entity.type
_entity.pdbx_description
1 polymer ?
#
loop_
_entity_poly.entity_id
_entity_poly.type
_entity_poly.pdbx_seq_one_letter_code
_entity_poly.pdbx_strand_id
1 'polypeptide(L)'
;MEEILIEEFNYPLPDERIAKYPLANRDQSKLLVYRDGQVSEDQFFHIGEYLAPGSLLIYNNTRVIQARLVFHKKVVSDYRGTTEHSEPLNSEATLGARIEIFCLEPLAPHDYQLSLGSTEGCTWKCMIGNAKKWKSGALSLPVQLPSGETITLFAERGEQTGNTFAVHFSWSPNYQLSTVNCQLNLSFAEILDAVGELPIPPYLNRKTEESDKTTYQTVYSRIKGSVAAPTAGLHFTDNVLNNLRQKGIQTAEVTLHVGAGTFQPVKVADANQHTMHTEIIAVPKATIQTIINNLGHIVAVGTTSMRTLESLYFLGAQLYTLHHTNPSTSSLEDRSGGYTLSVSQFEPYEKEHTLSTRDALQAIIDHLEQTNQDILHAETQIMIKPGYAFRIVDQLITNFHQPKSTLLLLVSAFVGGDWHTIYDYALAHNFRFLSYGDSSILTRISKH
;
A
#
# COMPACT_ATOMS: atom_id res chain seq x y z
N MET A 1 -27.91 -0.16 -6.16
CA MET A 1 -27.14 -1.03 -5.25
C MET A 1 -27.87 -1.04 -3.91
N GLU A 2 -27.95 -2.18 -3.27
CA GLU A 2 -28.51 -2.30 -1.92
C GLU A 2 -27.64 -1.52 -0.92
N GLU A 3 -28.28 -0.83 0.03
CA GLU A 3 -27.59 -0.08 1.09
C GLU A 3 -26.82 -1.03 1.99
N ILE A 4 -25.59 -0.65 2.38
CA ILE A 4 -24.76 -1.42 3.30
C ILE A 4 -24.44 -0.53 4.50
N LEU A 5 -25.13 -0.77 5.60
CA LEU A 5 -24.93 -0.01 6.83
C LEU A 5 -23.60 -0.40 7.46
N ILE A 6 -22.65 0.54 7.49
CA ILE A 6 -21.30 0.27 8.03
C ILE A 6 -21.34 -0.14 9.52
N GLU A 7 -22.39 0.24 10.24
CA GLU A 7 -22.59 -0.14 11.64
C GLU A 7 -22.81 -1.66 11.82
N GLU A 8 -23.30 -2.37 10.82
CA GLU A 8 -23.43 -3.83 10.83
C GLU A 8 -22.07 -4.54 10.82
N PHE A 9 -21.02 -3.81 10.47
CA PHE A 9 -19.63 -4.28 10.46
C PHE A 9 -18.86 -3.72 11.67
N ASN A 10 -19.55 -3.42 12.75
CA ASN A 10 -19.00 -2.99 14.00
C ASN A 10 -18.82 -4.18 14.94
N TYR A 11 -17.74 -4.18 15.71
CA TYR A 11 -17.50 -5.13 16.79
C TYR A 11 -16.64 -4.48 17.87
N PRO A 12 -16.72 -4.93 19.13
CA PRO A 12 -15.88 -4.39 20.19
C PRO A 12 -14.44 -4.85 20.01
N LEU A 13 -13.52 -3.90 19.70
CA LEU A 13 -12.09 -4.15 19.63
C LEU A 13 -11.39 -3.42 20.81
N PRO A 14 -11.08 -4.12 21.90
CA PRO A 14 -10.34 -3.54 23.03
C PRO A 14 -8.90 -3.18 22.64
N ASP A 15 -8.36 -2.07 23.16
CA ASP A 15 -7.00 -1.59 22.82
C ASP A 15 -5.92 -2.62 23.18
N GLU A 16 -6.12 -3.42 24.22
CA GLU A 16 -5.22 -4.51 24.63
C GLU A 16 -5.13 -5.65 23.61
N ARG A 17 -6.10 -5.76 22.70
CA ARG A 17 -6.07 -6.72 21.59
C ARG A 17 -5.27 -6.22 20.40
N ILE A 18 -5.01 -4.93 20.32
CA ILE A 18 -4.21 -4.34 19.25
C ILE A 18 -2.73 -4.59 19.50
N ALA A 19 -2.10 -5.41 18.67
CA ALA A 19 -0.66 -5.68 18.77
C ALA A 19 0.16 -4.46 18.35
N LYS A 20 0.79 -3.80 19.32
CA LYS A 20 1.61 -2.59 19.08
C LYS A 20 3.00 -2.92 18.56
N TYR A 21 3.47 -4.16 18.76
CA TYR A 21 4.76 -4.68 18.32
C TYR A 21 4.61 -6.09 17.74
N PRO A 22 5.50 -6.47 16.79
CA PRO A 22 5.54 -7.86 16.32
C PRO A 22 6.03 -8.82 17.41
N LEU A 23 5.79 -10.11 17.22
CA LEU A 23 6.48 -11.15 17.96
C LEU A 23 7.96 -11.19 17.60
N ALA A 24 8.81 -11.65 18.51
CA ALA A 24 10.23 -11.86 18.24
C ALA A 24 10.44 -12.82 17.05
N ASN A 25 9.67 -13.91 17.03
CA ASN A 25 9.56 -14.81 15.88
C ASN A 25 8.18 -14.61 15.25
N ARG A 26 8.13 -13.91 14.12
CA ARG A 26 6.87 -13.47 13.50
C ARG A 26 5.99 -14.62 13.00
N ASP A 27 6.58 -15.77 12.68
CA ASP A 27 5.88 -16.99 12.24
C ASP A 27 5.27 -17.79 13.41
N GLN A 28 5.53 -17.42 14.65
CA GLN A 28 4.88 -17.98 15.84
C GLN A 28 3.55 -17.29 16.20
N SER A 29 3.08 -16.35 15.35
CA SER A 29 1.74 -15.79 15.52
C SER A 29 0.69 -16.89 15.41
N LYS A 30 -0.45 -16.71 16.08
CA LYS A 30 -1.60 -17.59 15.90
C LYS A 30 -2.13 -17.53 14.47
N LEU A 31 -2.64 -18.65 13.99
CA LEU A 31 -3.35 -18.79 12.73
C LEU A 31 -4.77 -19.25 13.01
N LEU A 32 -5.75 -18.43 12.67
CA LEU A 32 -7.14 -18.86 12.60
C LEU A 32 -7.40 -19.51 11.25
N VAL A 33 -7.96 -20.70 11.26
CA VAL A 33 -8.32 -21.44 10.05
C VAL A 33 -9.84 -21.47 9.92
N TYR A 34 -10.36 -20.92 8.82
CA TYR A 34 -11.78 -20.95 8.48
C TYR A 34 -11.99 -21.73 7.20
N ARG A 35 -12.76 -22.82 7.28
CA ARG A 35 -13.13 -23.68 6.16
C ARG A 35 -14.51 -24.25 6.40
N ASP A 36 -15.39 -24.17 5.38
CA ASP A 36 -16.73 -24.78 5.38
C ASP A 36 -17.57 -24.45 6.62
N GLY A 37 -17.54 -23.18 7.06
CA GLY A 37 -18.25 -22.70 8.25
C GLY A 37 -17.61 -23.10 9.59
N GLN A 38 -16.50 -23.80 9.58
CA GLN A 38 -15.79 -24.25 10.78
C GLN A 38 -14.57 -23.38 11.05
N VAL A 39 -14.35 -23.07 12.34
CA VAL A 39 -13.19 -22.35 12.84
C VAL A 39 -12.32 -23.27 13.65
N SER A 40 -11.02 -23.23 13.40
CA SER A 40 -9.98 -23.86 14.23
C SER A 40 -8.77 -22.94 14.34
N GLU A 41 -7.81 -23.27 15.22
CA GLU A 41 -6.60 -22.47 15.40
C GLU A 41 -5.34 -23.34 15.37
N ASP A 42 -4.26 -22.71 14.91
CA ASP A 42 -2.91 -23.28 14.87
C ASP A 42 -1.89 -22.10 15.00
N GLN A 43 -0.65 -22.34 14.65
CA GLN A 43 0.41 -21.35 14.52
C GLN A 43 0.78 -21.12 13.05
N PHE A 44 1.18 -19.90 12.71
CA PHE A 44 1.39 -19.50 11.33
C PHE A 44 2.47 -20.34 10.61
N PHE A 45 3.49 -20.79 11.31
CA PHE A 45 4.54 -21.60 10.67
C PHE A 45 4.01 -22.95 10.11
N HIS A 46 2.81 -23.37 10.51
CA HIS A 46 2.12 -24.53 9.93
C HIS A 46 1.23 -24.19 8.74
N ILE A 47 1.24 -22.95 8.23
CA ILE A 47 0.35 -22.50 7.15
C ILE A 47 0.31 -23.45 5.94
N GLY A 48 1.43 -24.11 5.64
CA GLY A 48 1.53 -25.06 4.54
C GLY A 48 0.68 -26.33 4.70
N GLU A 49 0.15 -26.64 5.89
CA GLU A 49 -0.77 -27.76 6.10
C GLU A 49 -2.19 -27.46 5.63
N TYR A 50 -2.51 -26.18 5.47
CA TYR A 50 -3.83 -25.67 5.09
C TYR A 50 -3.93 -25.30 3.61
N LEU A 51 -2.84 -25.47 2.86
CA LEU A 51 -2.75 -25.21 1.43
C LEU A 51 -2.74 -26.53 0.65
N ALA A 52 -3.56 -26.63 -0.39
CA ALA A 52 -3.56 -27.81 -1.26
C ALA A 52 -2.23 -27.88 -2.04
N PRO A 53 -1.68 -29.09 -2.29
CA PRO A 53 -0.54 -29.27 -3.18
C PRO A 53 -0.83 -28.62 -4.55
N GLY A 54 0.15 -27.89 -5.09
CA GLY A 54 -0.01 -27.16 -6.34
C GLY A 54 -0.72 -25.82 -6.23
N SER A 55 -1.10 -25.36 -5.02
CA SER A 55 -1.59 -23.99 -4.83
C SER A 55 -0.57 -22.95 -5.27
N LEU A 56 -1.07 -21.84 -5.82
CA LEU A 56 -0.30 -20.65 -6.16
C LEU A 56 -0.53 -19.56 -5.13
N LEU A 57 0.49 -19.30 -4.32
CA LEU A 57 0.49 -18.24 -3.31
C LEU A 57 0.96 -16.93 -3.94
N ILE A 58 0.12 -15.88 -3.90
CA ILE A 58 0.43 -14.59 -4.51
C ILE A 58 0.51 -13.51 -3.44
N TYR A 59 1.62 -12.78 -3.40
CA TYR A 59 1.87 -11.74 -2.43
C TYR A 59 2.29 -10.42 -3.08
N ASN A 60 2.00 -9.33 -2.36
CA ASN A 60 2.40 -7.98 -2.75
C ASN A 60 3.85 -7.73 -2.31
N ASN A 61 4.73 -7.45 -3.26
CA ASN A 61 6.17 -7.29 -3.06
C ASN A 61 6.60 -5.85 -2.79
N THR A 62 5.67 -4.95 -2.50
CA THR A 62 6.03 -3.56 -2.21
C THR A 62 6.81 -3.40 -0.92
N ARG A 63 7.73 -2.42 -0.92
CA ARG A 63 8.53 -2.00 0.22
C ARG A 63 8.07 -0.63 0.70
N VAL A 64 7.85 -0.50 2.00
CA VAL A 64 7.47 0.78 2.61
C VAL A 64 8.63 1.75 2.54
N ILE A 65 8.36 2.97 2.08
CA ILE A 65 9.32 4.08 2.04
C ILE A 65 9.22 4.94 3.30
N GLN A 66 10.29 5.63 3.65
CA GLN A 66 10.32 6.56 4.77
C GLN A 66 9.65 7.89 4.37
N ALA A 67 8.34 7.83 4.12
CA ALA A 67 7.55 8.87 3.45
C ALA A 67 7.21 10.09 4.31
N ARG A 68 7.63 10.12 5.59
CA ARG A 68 7.31 11.20 6.52
C ARG A 68 8.55 12.06 6.75
N LEU A 69 8.48 13.32 6.34
CA LEU A 69 9.54 14.30 6.44
C LEU A 69 9.19 15.38 7.46
N VAL A 70 10.14 15.76 8.31
CA VAL A 70 9.94 16.77 9.35
C VAL A 70 10.81 17.99 9.06
N PHE A 71 10.18 19.10 8.76
CA PHE A 71 10.82 20.40 8.56
C PHE A 71 10.56 21.31 9.74
N HIS A 72 11.44 22.30 9.94
CA HIS A 72 11.25 23.40 10.87
C HIS A 72 11.30 24.72 10.12
N LYS A 73 10.30 25.57 10.36
CA LYS A 73 10.30 26.91 9.76
C LYS A 73 11.44 27.71 10.34
N LYS A 74 12.27 28.35 9.50
CA LYS A 74 13.28 29.29 10.01
C LYS A 74 12.59 30.47 10.65
N VAL A 75 12.95 30.81 11.89
CA VAL A 75 12.55 32.06 12.53
C VAL A 75 13.49 33.12 12.01
N VAL A 76 13.01 33.98 11.10
CA VAL A 76 13.72 35.20 10.75
C VAL A 76 13.46 36.15 11.91
N SER A 77 14.44 36.36 12.78
CA SER A 77 14.38 37.45 13.76
C SER A 77 14.52 38.75 12.98
N ASP A 78 13.41 39.50 12.80
CA ASP A 78 13.44 40.88 12.37
C ASP A 78 14.08 41.72 13.51
N TYR A 79 15.40 41.73 13.55
CA TYR A 79 16.15 42.65 14.38
C TYR A 79 16.15 44.02 13.69
N ARG A 80 15.06 44.78 13.85
CA ARG A 80 15.08 46.25 13.74
C ARG A 80 15.45 46.80 15.11
N GLY A 81 16.70 47.01 15.35
CA GLY A 81 17.15 47.61 16.59
C GLY A 81 18.62 48.02 16.51
N THR A 82 18.82 49.30 16.45
CA THR A 82 20.07 50.04 16.54
C THR A 82 20.86 49.76 17.82
N THR A 83 22.17 49.81 17.69
CA THR A 83 23.23 50.08 18.64
C THR A 83 24.12 48.90 19.11
N GLU A 84 25.38 49.16 18.86
CA GLU A 84 26.63 48.57 19.28
C GLU A 84 26.61 47.86 20.65
N HIS A 85 26.94 46.57 20.67
CA HIS A 85 27.92 45.95 21.54
C HIS A 85 28.01 44.48 21.17
N SER A 86 29.21 44.07 20.79
CA SER A 86 29.59 42.74 20.40
C SER A 86 29.70 41.81 21.61
N GLU A 87 28.76 40.83 21.72
CA GLU A 87 29.02 39.58 22.43
C GLU A 87 28.85 38.39 21.47
N PRO A 88 29.64 37.32 21.60
CA PRO A 88 29.54 36.18 20.70
C PRO A 88 28.23 35.43 20.96
N LEU A 89 27.34 35.41 19.96
CA LEU A 89 26.09 34.68 19.97
C LEU A 89 26.40 33.16 20.05
N ASN A 90 26.20 32.59 21.22
CA ASN A 90 25.78 31.20 21.35
C ASN A 90 24.34 31.09 20.79
N SER A 91 24.21 31.00 19.48
CA SER A 91 22.92 30.85 18.83
C SER A 91 22.50 29.39 18.86
N GLU A 92 21.87 28.96 19.94
CA GLU A 92 20.84 27.94 19.84
C GLU A 92 19.72 28.55 18.97
N ALA A 93 19.76 28.29 17.67
CA ALA A 93 18.73 28.73 16.74
C ALA A 93 17.41 28.14 17.23
N THR A 94 16.55 29.01 17.73
CA THR A 94 15.21 28.63 18.20
C THR A 94 14.49 27.99 17.03
N LEU A 95 14.28 26.67 17.07
CA LEU A 95 13.60 25.92 16.04
C LEU A 95 12.17 26.47 15.92
N GLY A 96 11.82 26.96 14.75
CA GLY A 96 10.49 27.46 14.45
C GLY A 96 9.43 26.36 14.42
N ALA A 97 8.24 26.68 13.94
CA ALA A 97 7.13 25.74 13.89
C ALA A 97 7.51 24.45 13.13
N ARG A 98 7.26 23.30 13.75
CA ARG A 98 7.40 21.97 13.13
C ARG A 98 6.33 21.79 12.07
N ILE A 99 6.75 21.48 10.85
CA ILE A 99 5.91 21.16 9.70
C ILE A 99 6.21 19.71 9.33
N GLU A 100 5.20 18.86 9.32
CA GLU A 100 5.31 17.46 8.92
C GLU A 100 4.74 17.31 7.52
N ILE A 101 5.50 16.73 6.59
CA ILE A 101 5.08 16.43 5.24
C ILE A 101 5.05 14.92 5.07
N PHE A 102 3.88 14.38 4.77
CA PHE A 102 3.67 12.96 4.52
C PHE A 102 3.39 12.74 3.05
N CYS A 103 4.37 12.18 2.34
CA CYS A 103 4.29 11.82 0.93
C CYS A 103 3.31 10.65 0.74
N LEU A 104 2.33 10.79 -0.16
CA LEU A 104 1.28 9.81 -0.39
C LEU A 104 1.46 9.09 -1.73
N GLU A 105 1.55 9.86 -2.81
CA GLU A 105 1.68 9.38 -4.18
C GLU A 105 2.45 10.38 -5.03
N PRO A 106 3.21 9.94 -6.05
CA PRO A 106 3.91 10.84 -6.96
C PRO A 106 2.94 11.52 -7.92
N LEU A 107 3.21 12.80 -8.24
CA LEU A 107 2.46 13.59 -9.22
C LEU A 107 3.30 13.89 -10.48
N ALA A 108 4.60 14.15 -10.29
CA ALA A 108 5.51 14.40 -11.42
C ALA A 108 6.95 14.01 -11.06
N PRO A 109 7.56 13.03 -11.71
CA PRO A 109 6.90 12.04 -12.58
C PRO A 109 5.83 11.24 -11.85
N HIS A 110 4.74 10.83 -12.53
CA HIS A 110 3.63 10.09 -11.92
C HIS A 110 4.00 8.64 -11.56
N ASP A 111 5.00 8.07 -12.22
CA ASP A 111 5.50 6.74 -11.91
C ASP A 111 6.36 6.72 -10.65
N TYR A 112 6.15 5.74 -9.76
CA TYR A 112 6.87 5.61 -8.50
C TYR A 112 8.38 5.41 -8.68
N GLN A 113 8.80 4.58 -9.64
CA GLN A 113 10.22 4.29 -9.85
C GLN A 113 10.94 5.51 -10.43
N LEU A 114 10.30 6.19 -11.40
CA LEU A 114 10.85 7.41 -11.98
C LEU A 114 10.91 8.53 -10.94
N SER A 115 9.87 8.69 -10.12
CA SER A 115 9.83 9.74 -9.11
C SER A 115 10.83 9.50 -7.97
N LEU A 116 10.92 8.26 -7.49
CA LEU A 116 11.91 7.88 -6.48
C LEU A 116 13.34 7.89 -7.01
N GLY A 117 13.53 7.60 -8.30
CA GLY A 117 14.81 7.68 -9.00
C GLY A 117 15.22 9.07 -9.46
N SER A 118 14.33 10.07 -9.33
CA SER A 118 14.62 11.45 -9.76
C SER A 118 15.81 12.03 -8.99
N THR A 119 16.70 12.71 -9.71
CA THR A 119 17.95 13.28 -9.17
C THR A 119 17.98 14.81 -9.12
N GLU A 120 16.99 15.47 -9.70
CA GLU A 120 16.89 16.94 -9.76
C GLU A 120 15.73 17.48 -8.93
N GLY A 121 14.61 16.76 -8.93
CA GLY A 121 13.41 17.13 -8.19
C GLY A 121 12.21 16.28 -8.60
N CYS A 122 11.18 16.28 -7.76
CA CYS A 122 9.93 15.58 -7.99
C CYS A 122 8.78 16.24 -7.25
N THR A 123 7.56 15.98 -7.72
CA THR A 123 6.35 16.52 -7.07
C THR A 123 5.50 15.36 -6.55
N TRP A 124 5.10 15.47 -5.30
CA TRP A 124 4.27 14.46 -4.63
C TRP A 124 3.00 15.09 -4.07
N LYS A 125 1.93 14.33 -4.09
CA LYS A 125 0.73 14.60 -3.30
C LYS A 125 1.03 14.26 -1.86
N CYS A 126 0.83 15.22 -0.95
CA CYS A 126 1.23 15.11 0.43
C CYS A 126 0.11 15.55 1.38
N MET A 127 0.06 14.93 2.55
CA MET A 127 -0.61 15.52 3.71
C MET A 127 0.39 16.39 4.48
N ILE A 128 -0.07 17.53 5.01
CA ILE A 128 0.79 18.46 5.74
C ILE A 128 0.25 18.68 7.14
N GLY A 129 1.02 18.23 8.14
CA GLY A 129 0.79 18.55 9.54
C GLY A 129 1.19 20.01 9.81
N ASN A 130 0.35 20.73 10.58
CA ASN A 130 0.50 22.16 10.84
C ASN A 130 0.53 23.05 9.57
N ALA A 131 -0.19 22.68 8.51
CA ALA A 131 -0.22 23.39 7.23
C ALA A 131 -0.51 24.89 7.37
N LYS A 132 -1.31 25.30 8.37
CA LYS A 132 -1.61 26.70 8.68
C LYS A 132 -0.36 27.53 9.05
N LYS A 133 0.69 26.89 9.53
CA LYS A 133 1.97 27.54 9.88
C LYS A 133 2.89 27.71 8.66
N TRP A 134 2.64 26.98 7.58
CA TRP A 134 3.37 27.07 6.31
C TRP A 134 2.51 27.78 5.24
N LYS A 135 2.50 29.11 5.27
CA LYS A 135 1.69 29.91 4.34
C LYS A 135 2.35 30.10 2.98
N SER A 136 3.66 30.32 2.95
CA SER A 136 4.44 30.59 1.73
C SER A 136 5.92 30.35 1.98
N GLY A 137 6.69 30.32 0.89
CA GLY A 137 8.14 30.13 0.86
C GLY A 137 8.54 28.66 0.93
N ALA A 138 9.73 28.38 0.47
CA ALA A 138 10.32 27.05 0.55
C ALA A 138 10.73 26.71 2.00
N LEU A 139 10.47 25.47 2.41
CA LEU A 139 11.10 24.90 3.60
C LEU A 139 12.44 24.30 3.22
N SER A 140 13.39 24.26 4.15
CA SER A 140 14.70 23.66 3.94
C SER A 140 15.05 22.71 5.08
N LEU A 141 15.63 21.58 4.73
CA LEU A 141 16.07 20.53 5.66
C LEU A 141 17.51 20.14 5.31
N PRO A 142 18.49 20.34 6.19
CA PRO A 142 19.82 19.78 5.99
C PRO A 142 19.76 18.26 6.14
N VAL A 143 20.35 17.54 5.18
CA VAL A 143 20.38 16.09 5.10
C VAL A 143 21.82 15.66 5.17
N GLN A 144 22.18 14.91 6.21
CA GLN A 144 23.48 14.28 6.30
C GLN A 144 23.40 12.89 5.66
N LEU A 145 24.21 12.66 4.64
CA LEU A 145 24.26 11.40 3.93
C LEU A 145 25.16 10.38 4.63
N PRO A 146 24.98 9.09 4.40
CA PRO A 146 25.88 8.05 4.91
C PRO A 146 27.34 8.22 4.45
N SER A 147 27.56 8.90 3.32
CA SER A 147 28.89 9.28 2.82
C SER A 147 29.61 10.33 3.67
N GLY A 148 28.90 10.97 4.62
CA GLY A 148 29.36 12.10 5.42
C GLY A 148 29.12 13.47 4.79
N GLU A 149 28.63 13.53 3.57
CA GLU A 149 28.27 14.76 2.88
C GLU A 149 26.95 15.33 3.39
N THR A 150 26.80 16.65 3.33
CA THR A 150 25.55 17.33 3.70
C THR A 150 24.98 18.01 2.48
N ILE A 151 23.71 17.73 2.20
CA ILE A 151 22.90 18.43 1.20
C ILE A 151 21.78 19.21 1.87
N THR A 152 21.08 20.04 1.11
CA THR A 152 19.84 20.69 1.58
C THR A 152 18.68 20.21 0.72
N LEU A 153 17.68 19.59 1.37
CA LEU A 153 16.38 19.28 0.77
C LEU A 153 15.45 20.48 0.92
N PHE A 154 14.85 20.89 -0.18
CA PHE A 154 13.83 21.94 -0.23
C PHE A 154 12.47 21.33 -0.48
N ALA A 155 11.43 21.96 0.09
CA ALA A 155 10.05 21.63 -0.18
C ALA A 155 9.26 22.91 -0.46
N GLU A 156 8.54 22.95 -1.58
CA GLU A 156 7.67 24.03 -1.98
C GLU A 156 6.22 23.56 -2.07
N ARG A 157 5.34 24.29 -1.40
CA ARG A 157 3.92 23.94 -1.37
C ARG A 157 3.20 24.53 -2.58
N GLY A 158 2.63 23.64 -3.40
CA GLY A 158 1.77 23.97 -4.53
C GLY A 158 0.28 23.97 -4.19
N GLU A 159 -0.53 23.56 -5.16
CA GLU A 159 -1.99 23.57 -5.07
C GLU A 159 -2.52 22.62 -3.99
N GLN A 160 -3.66 23.01 -3.42
CA GLN A 160 -4.40 22.20 -2.47
C GLN A 160 -5.57 21.50 -3.16
N THR A 161 -5.69 20.20 -2.94
CA THR A 161 -6.83 19.37 -3.38
C THR A 161 -7.42 18.67 -2.17
N GLY A 162 -8.58 19.13 -1.70
CA GLY A 162 -9.19 18.63 -0.47
C GLY A 162 -8.30 18.88 0.75
N ASN A 163 -7.85 17.81 1.41
CA ASN A 163 -6.95 17.86 2.57
C ASN A 163 -5.48 17.57 2.23
N THR A 164 -5.15 17.45 0.94
CA THR A 164 -3.81 17.19 0.44
C THR A 164 -3.27 18.38 -0.34
N PHE A 165 -1.95 18.38 -0.57
CA PHE A 165 -1.23 19.41 -1.29
C PHE A 165 -0.26 18.79 -2.27
N ALA A 166 -0.08 19.39 -3.45
CA ALA A 166 1.09 19.16 -4.25
C ALA A 166 2.31 19.77 -3.54
N VAL A 167 3.37 19.00 -3.35
CA VAL A 167 4.64 19.48 -2.80
C VAL A 167 5.76 19.14 -3.76
N HIS A 168 6.45 20.18 -4.23
CA HIS A 168 7.63 20.03 -5.05
C HIS A 168 8.86 19.90 -4.15
N PHE A 169 9.61 18.82 -4.31
CA PHE A 169 10.89 18.58 -3.65
C PHE A 169 12.02 18.81 -4.63
N SER A 170 13.05 19.53 -4.18
CA SER A 170 14.33 19.68 -4.88
C SER A 170 15.47 19.64 -3.87
N TRP A 171 16.69 19.38 -4.32
CA TRP A 171 17.84 19.32 -3.43
C TRP A 171 19.09 19.82 -4.13
N SER A 172 20.02 20.35 -3.33
CA SER A 172 21.28 20.83 -3.82
C SER A 172 22.43 20.49 -2.86
N PRO A 173 23.62 20.24 -3.37
CA PRO A 173 24.82 20.12 -2.54
C PRO A 173 25.03 21.39 -1.73
N ASN A 174 25.51 21.26 -0.50
CA ASN A 174 25.87 22.42 0.32
C ASN A 174 27.29 22.89 -0.07
N TYR A 175 27.41 23.75 -1.09
CA TYR A 175 28.67 24.20 -1.68
C TYR A 175 29.61 24.94 -0.71
N GLN A 176 29.18 25.24 0.53
CA GLN A 176 30.09 25.91 1.49
C GLN A 176 31.14 24.98 2.13
N LEU A 177 31.03 23.66 1.94
CA LEU A 177 31.91 22.67 2.59
C LEU A 177 32.60 21.66 1.64
N SER A 178 32.26 21.62 0.36
CA SER A 178 32.86 20.66 -0.57
C SER A 178 33.88 21.31 -1.50
N THR A 179 35.10 20.84 -1.42
CA THR A 179 36.21 21.20 -2.31
C THR A 179 36.25 20.39 -3.62
N VAL A 180 35.23 19.55 -3.85
CA VAL A 180 35.16 18.65 -5.01
C VAL A 180 33.88 18.91 -5.79
N ASN A 181 34.05 19.22 -7.09
CA ASN A 181 32.99 19.39 -8.08
C ASN A 181 32.38 18.00 -8.45
N CYS A 182 31.77 17.31 -7.50
CA CYS A 182 31.00 16.09 -7.76
C CYS A 182 29.55 16.47 -7.97
N GLN A 183 29.02 16.23 -9.16
CA GLN A 183 27.55 16.10 -9.34
C GLN A 183 27.11 14.90 -8.50
N LEU A 184 26.55 15.17 -7.33
CA LEU A 184 25.89 14.15 -6.53
C LEU A 184 24.63 13.72 -7.28
N ASN A 185 24.69 12.56 -7.89
CA ASN A 185 23.56 11.95 -8.60
C ASN A 185 22.66 11.22 -7.58
N LEU A 186 22.17 11.98 -6.58
CA LEU A 186 21.42 11.47 -5.44
C LEU A 186 19.94 11.42 -5.77
N SER A 187 19.35 10.24 -5.67
CA SER A 187 17.92 10.01 -5.93
C SER A 187 17.06 10.47 -4.76
N PHE A 188 15.79 10.78 -5.04
CA PHE A 188 14.81 11.09 -3.99
C PHE A 188 14.64 9.93 -2.99
N ALA A 189 14.74 8.68 -3.45
CA ALA A 189 14.70 7.51 -2.57
C ALA A 189 15.82 7.50 -1.54
N GLU A 190 17.04 7.87 -1.91
CA GLU A 190 18.19 7.95 -1.00
C GLU A 190 18.03 9.09 0.02
N ILE A 191 17.40 10.19 -0.40
CA ILE A 191 17.08 11.30 0.51
C ILE A 191 16.03 10.85 1.55
N LEU A 192 14.95 10.17 1.09
CA LEU A 192 13.94 9.62 2.00
C LEU A 192 14.55 8.63 3.00
N ASP A 193 15.46 7.77 2.54
CA ASP A 193 16.15 6.81 3.40
C ASP A 193 17.07 7.50 4.44
N ALA A 194 17.61 8.68 4.12
CA ALA A 194 18.49 9.42 5.01
C ALA A 194 17.76 10.20 6.11
N VAL A 195 16.63 10.85 5.79
CA VAL A 195 15.95 11.77 6.73
C VAL A 195 14.49 11.50 6.95
N GLY A 196 13.88 10.60 6.19
CA GLY A 196 12.49 10.25 6.36
C GLY A 196 12.25 9.35 7.56
N GLU A 197 11.05 9.46 8.13
CA GLU A 197 10.53 8.51 9.12
C GLU A 197 9.61 7.51 8.42
N LEU A 198 9.70 6.24 8.81
CA LEU A 198 8.79 5.21 8.33
C LEU A 198 7.38 5.48 8.88
N PRO A 199 6.35 5.58 8.03
CA PRO A 199 4.99 5.74 8.50
C PRO A 199 4.46 4.40 9.07
N ILE A 200 4.09 4.41 10.34
CA ILE A 200 3.37 3.29 10.97
C ILE A 200 1.89 3.65 11.13
N PRO A 201 0.99 2.65 11.20
CA PRO A 201 -0.42 2.89 11.34
C PRO A 201 -0.77 3.69 12.61
N PRO A 202 -1.70 4.67 12.55
CA PRO A 202 -2.06 5.50 13.70
C PRO A 202 -2.61 4.72 14.89
N TYR A 203 -3.29 3.59 14.66
CA TYR A 203 -3.88 2.77 15.72
C TYR A 203 -2.83 2.05 16.59
N LEU A 204 -1.56 2.00 16.18
CA LEU A 204 -0.48 1.51 17.03
C LEU A 204 -0.23 2.45 18.22
N ASN A 205 -0.68 3.71 18.12
CA ASN A 205 -0.64 4.71 19.18
C ASN A 205 0.73 4.84 19.86
N ARG A 206 1.79 4.79 19.06
CA ARG A 206 3.19 4.97 19.46
C ARG A 206 3.97 5.69 18.37
N LYS A 207 5.15 6.18 18.70
CA LYS A 207 6.08 6.74 17.72
C LYS A 207 6.75 5.60 16.92
N THR A 208 7.21 5.94 15.74
CA THR A 208 8.07 5.06 14.94
C THR A 208 9.41 4.88 15.65
N GLU A 209 9.91 3.66 15.65
CA GLU A 209 11.20 3.25 16.21
C GLU A 209 12.12 2.77 15.08
N GLU A 210 13.44 2.75 15.33
CA GLU A 210 14.41 2.29 14.32
C GLU A 210 14.15 0.83 13.89
N SER A 211 13.69 0.00 14.82
CA SER A 211 13.30 -1.38 14.56
C SER A 211 12.17 -1.52 13.54
N ASP A 212 11.28 -0.52 13.41
CA ASP A 212 10.17 -0.55 12.45
C ASP A 212 10.67 -0.55 10.99
N LYS A 213 11.85 0.01 10.71
CA LYS A 213 12.45 -0.01 9.37
C LYS A 213 12.64 -1.43 8.83
N THR A 214 12.79 -2.40 9.72
CA THR A 214 12.94 -3.83 9.38
C THR A 214 11.70 -4.64 9.72
N THR A 215 11.06 -4.39 10.85
CA THR A 215 9.93 -5.18 11.33
C THR A 215 8.63 -4.87 10.60
N TYR A 216 8.46 -3.65 10.09
CA TYR A 216 7.30 -3.23 9.27
C TYR A 216 7.56 -3.44 7.76
N GLN A 217 8.32 -4.47 7.42
CA GLN A 217 8.61 -4.91 6.06
C GLN A 217 8.43 -6.42 5.95
N THR A 218 7.96 -6.90 4.79
CA THR A 218 7.91 -8.33 4.50
C THR A 218 9.30 -8.83 4.06
N VAL A 219 9.59 -10.11 4.26
CA VAL A 219 10.87 -10.71 3.85
C VAL A 219 11.08 -10.72 2.34
N TYR A 220 10.02 -10.58 1.56
CA TYR A 220 10.03 -10.53 0.10
C TYR A 220 9.81 -9.11 -0.47
N SER A 221 9.77 -8.08 0.37
CA SER A 221 9.59 -6.70 -0.09
C SER A 221 10.81 -6.19 -0.84
N ARG A 222 10.60 -5.65 -2.06
CA ARG A 222 11.69 -5.14 -2.90
C ARG A 222 11.35 -3.88 -3.70
N ILE A 223 10.09 -3.70 -4.11
CA ILE A 223 9.67 -2.56 -4.92
C ILE A 223 9.28 -1.39 -4.01
N LYS A 224 10.13 -0.37 -3.90
CA LYS A 224 9.85 0.84 -3.10
C LYS A 224 8.64 1.60 -3.66
N GLY A 225 7.83 2.21 -2.79
CA GLY A 225 6.73 3.08 -3.20
C GLY A 225 5.46 2.98 -2.36
N SER A 226 5.35 2.03 -1.43
CA SER A 226 4.21 1.96 -0.51
C SER A 226 4.43 2.82 0.74
N VAL A 227 3.37 3.40 1.27
CA VAL A 227 3.36 4.07 2.58
C VAL A 227 2.81 3.19 3.71
N ALA A 228 2.33 2.00 3.37
CA ALA A 228 1.93 0.97 4.33
C ALA A 228 2.41 -0.41 3.88
N ALA A 229 2.79 -1.25 4.83
CA ALA A 229 3.19 -2.63 4.55
C ALA A 229 1.98 -3.51 4.20
N PRO A 230 2.11 -4.50 3.30
CA PRO A 230 1.13 -5.56 3.13
C PRO A 230 1.20 -6.51 4.34
N THR A 231 0.52 -6.13 5.43
CA THR A 231 0.77 -6.64 6.79
C THR A 231 0.51 -8.13 6.98
N ALA A 232 -0.37 -8.73 6.18
CA ALA A 232 -0.54 -10.19 6.17
C ALA A 232 0.75 -10.94 5.78
N GLY A 233 1.64 -10.27 5.06
CA GLY A 233 2.95 -10.81 4.68
C GLY A 233 3.99 -10.74 5.78
N LEU A 234 3.75 -10.00 6.88
CA LEU A 234 4.70 -9.86 7.96
C LEU A 234 4.92 -11.16 8.75
N HIS A 235 4.00 -12.11 8.68
CA HIS A 235 4.11 -13.40 9.34
C HIS A 235 5.09 -14.35 8.66
N PHE A 236 5.36 -14.13 7.34
CA PHE A 236 6.26 -14.99 6.59
C PHE A 236 7.71 -14.80 7.01
N THR A 237 8.41 -15.91 7.11
CA THR A 237 9.87 -16.01 7.27
C THR A 237 10.45 -16.82 6.13
N ASP A 238 11.77 -16.77 5.93
CA ASP A 238 12.44 -17.60 4.96
C ASP A 238 12.20 -19.09 5.22
N ASN A 239 12.09 -19.50 6.49
CA ASN A 239 11.78 -20.88 6.87
C ASN A 239 10.38 -21.30 6.40
N VAL A 240 9.37 -20.45 6.60
CA VAL A 240 8.00 -20.70 6.10
C VAL A 240 8.00 -20.82 4.58
N LEU A 241 8.64 -19.87 3.87
CA LEU A 241 8.71 -19.90 2.40
C LEU A 241 9.43 -21.15 1.88
N ASN A 242 10.50 -21.58 2.55
CA ASN A 242 11.22 -22.81 2.17
C ASN A 242 10.36 -24.05 2.42
N ASN A 243 9.62 -24.11 3.53
CA ASN A 243 8.68 -25.20 3.81
C ASN A 243 7.60 -25.29 2.73
N LEU A 244 7.01 -24.16 2.33
CA LEU A 244 6.01 -24.10 1.26
C LEU A 244 6.57 -24.65 -0.07
N ARG A 245 7.79 -24.23 -0.45
CA ARG A 245 8.45 -24.76 -1.67
C ARG A 245 8.66 -26.28 -1.61
N GLN A 246 9.07 -26.79 -0.45
CA GLN A 246 9.26 -28.25 -0.26
C GLN A 246 7.94 -29.02 -0.38
N LYS A 247 6.81 -28.39 -0.05
CA LYS A 247 5.45 -28.95 -0.23
C LYS A 247 4.89 -28.76 -1.64
N GLY A 248 5.66 -28.20 -2.57
CA GLY A 248 5.22 -27.96 -3.94
C GLY A 248 4.25 -26.79 -4.10
N ILE A 249 4.16 -25.90 -3.11
CA ILE A 249 3.40 -24.65 -3.20
C ILE A 249 4.19 -23.67 -4.05
N GLN A 250 3.57 -23.19 -5.13
CA GLN A 250 4.17 -22.19 -6.00
C GLN A 250 3.98 -20.79 -5.42
N THR A 251 4.88 -19.88 -5.75
CA THR A 251 4.76 -18.48 -5.33
C THR A 251 4.90 -17.55 -6.52
N ALA A 252 4.11 -16.48 -6.55
CA ALA A 252 4.22 -15.40 -7.52
C ALA A 252 4.00 -14.03 -6.84
N GLU A 253 4.40 -12.99 -7.52
CA GLU A 253 4.38 -11.63 -6.98
C GLU A 253 3.52 -10.72 -7.83
N VAL A 254 2.86 -9.79 -7.13
CA VAL A 254 2.21 -8.62 -7.70
C VAL A 254 2.75 -7.39 -6.98
N THR A 255 2.62 -6.22 -7.61
CA THR A 255 2.91 -4.94 -6.97
C THR A 255 1.62 -4.13 -6.87
N LEU A 256 1.29 -3.68 -5.67
CA LEU A 256 0.27 -2.66 -5.43
C LEU A 256 0.88 -1.64 -4.46
N HIS A 257 0.98 -0.40 -4.91
CA HIS A 257 1.47 0.69 -4.07
C HIS A 257 0.38 1.15 -3.12
N VAL A 258 0.51 0.76 -1.85
CA VAL A 258 -0.51 1.06 -0.82
C VAL A 258 -0.44 2.52 -0.43
N GLY A 259 -1.52 3.25 -0.64
CA GLY A 259 -1.68 4.64 -0.21
C GLY A 259 -2.06 4.77 1.27
N ALA A 260 -1.91 5.99 1.82
CA ALA A 260 -2.24 6.29 3.22
C ALA A 260 -3.75 6.18 3.55
N GLY A 261 -4.60 6.14 2.52
CA GLY A 261 -6.05 5.96 2.69
C GLY A 261 -6.45 4.66 3.38
N THR A 262 -5.61 3.64 3.29
CA THR A 262 -5.84 2.32 3.92
C THR A 262 -6.01 2.40 5.45
N PHE A 263 -5.50 3.44 6.09
CA PHE A 263 -5.64 3.63 7.55
C PHE A 263 -6.87 4.42 7.98
N GLN A 264 -7.67 4.93 7.03
CA GLN A 264 -8.84 5.73 7.36
C GLN A 264 -10.08 4.85 7.56
N PRO A 265 -10.79 4.98 8.69
CA PRO A 265 -12.07 4.29 8.87
C PRO A 265 -13.13 4.87 7.93
N VAL A 266 -14.12 4.07 7.58
CA VAL A 266 -15.32 4.54 6.87
C VAL A 266 -16.11 5.47 7.80
N LYS A 267 -16.36 6.70 7.34
CA LYS A 267 -17.02 7.75 8.15
C LYS A 267 -18.48 7.99 7.74
N VAL A 268 -18.95 7.31 6.73
CA VAL A 268 -20.32 7.41 6.19
C VAL A 268 -21.17 6.28 6.72
N ALA A 269 -22.48 6.49 6.81
CA ALA A 269 -23.43 5.48 7.30
C ALA A 269 -23.60 4.34 6.30
N ASP A 270 -23.80 4.67 5.02
CA ASP A 270 -23.84 3.72 3.92
C ASP A 270 -22.45 3.57 3.30
N ALA A 271 -21.90 2.37 3.37
CA ALA A 271 -20.58 2.06 2.82
C ALA A 271 -20.46 2.37 1.31
N ASN A 272 -21.57 2.39 0.57
CA ASN A 272 -21.57 2.77 -0.84
C ASN A 272 -21.22 4.24 -1.08
N GLN A 273 -21.34 5.10 -0.07
CA GLN A 273 -20.96 6.52 -0.14
C GLN A 273 -19.48 6.76 0.21
N HIS A 274 -18.75 5.74 0.65
CA HIS A 274 -17.32 5.83 0.89
C HIS A 274 -16.56 5.87 -0.43
N THR A 275 -15.63 6.82 -0.57
CA THR A 275 -14.77 6.93 -1.75
C THR A 275 -13.48 6.17 -1.52
N MET A 276 -13.23 5.15 -2.33
CA MET A 276 -11.96 4.43 -2.34
C MET A 276 -10.86 5.27 -2.97
N HIS A 277 -9.65 5.17 -2.42
CA HIS A 277 -8.47 5.76 -3.05
C HIS A 277 -8.03 4.93 -4.26
N THR A 278 -7.50 5.61 -5.27
CA THR A 278 -6.82 4.95 -6.40
C THR A 278 -5.50 4.38 -5.91
N GLU A 279 -5.21 3.14 -6.30
CA GLU A 279 -3.93 2.49 -6.04
C GLU A 279 -3.35 1.97 -7.36
N ILE A 280 -2.05 2.20 -7.55
CA ILE A 280 -1.34 1.76 -8.76
C ILE A 280 -0.94 0.29 -8.57
N ILE A 281 -1.25 -0.52 -9.59
CA ILE A 281 -0.87 -1.93 -9.65
C ILE A 281 0.07 -2.17 -10.81
N ALA A 282 1.03 -3.07 -10.60
CA ALA A 282 1.91 -3.57 -11.65
C ALA A 282 2.02 -5.10 -11.53
N VAL A 283 1.68 -5.80 -12.61
CA VAL A 283 1.64 -7.26 -12.63
C VAL A 283 2.41 -7.80 -13.84
N PRO A 284 3.49 -8.59 -13.62
CA PRO A 284 4.24 -9.17 -14.72
C PRO A 284 3.41 -10.13 -15.57
N LYS A 285 3.59 -10.11 -16.89
CA LYS A 285 2.96 -11.03 -17.85
C LYS A 285 3.15 -12.50 -17.43
N ALA A 286 4.35 -12.87 -16.97
CA ALA A 286 4.65 -14.20 -16.47
C ALA A 286 3.80 -14.59 -15.25
N THR A 287 3.53 -13.64 -14.33
CA THR A 287 2.63 -13.85 -13.19
C THR A 287 1.20 -14.12 -13.67
N ILE A 288 0.68 -13.33 -14.63
CA ILE A 288 -0.67 -13.51 -15.18
C ILE A 288 -0.78 -14.90 -15.85
N GLN A 289 0.23 -15.30 -16.63
CA GLN A 289 0.26 -16.62 -17.24
C GLN A 289 0.26 -17.74 -16.19
N THR A 290 0.98 -17.54 -15.09
CA THR A 290 1.01 -18.50 -13.97
C THR A 290 -0.37 -18.57 -13.29
N ILE A 291 -1.07 -17.45 -13.11
CA ILE A 291 -2.43 -17.42 -12.58
C ILE A 291 -3.39 -18.21 -13.47
N ILE A 292 -3.35 -17.99 -14.80
CA ILE A 292 -4.20 -18.71 -15.77
C ILE A 292 -4.02 -20.24 -15.62
N ASN A 293 -2.78 -20.70 -15.42
CA ASN A 293 -2.45 -22.12 -15.32
C ASN A 293 -2.88 -22.73 -13.97
N ASN A 294 -3.12 -21.89 -12.93
CA ASN A 294 -3.45 -22.33 -11.57
C ASN A 294 -4.86 -21.88 -11.11
N LEU A 295 -5.73 -21.45 -12.01
CA LEU A 295 -7.11 -21.08 -11.65
C LEU A 295 -7.80 -22.22 -10.89
N GLY A 296 -8.46 -21.88 -9.77
CA GLY A 296 -9.06 -22.82 -8.83
C GLY A 296 -8.15 -23.19 -7.64
N HIS A 297 -6.88 -22.72 -7.63
CA HIS A 297 -5.91 -22.97 -6.57
C HIS A 297 -5.14 -21.70 -6.18
N ILE A 298 -5.78 -20.54 -6.27
CA ILE A 298 -5.14 -19.23 -6.03
C ILE A 298 -5.32 -18.81 -4.58
N VAL A 299 -4.20 -18.51 -3.92
CA VAL A 299 -4.15 -18.04 -2.53
C VAL A 299 -3.60 -16.62 -2.51
N ALA A 300 -4.41 -15.66 -2.09
CA ALA A 300 -3.96 -14.27 -1.93
C ALA A 300 -3.38 -14.04 -0.53
N VAL A 301 -2.19 -13.44 -0.45
CA VAL A 301 -1.62 -12.97 0.81
C VAL A 301 -1.91 -11.48 0.97
N GLY A 302 -2.86 -11.20 1.85
CA GLY A 302 -3.36 -9.86 2.15
C GLY A 302 -4.45 -9.36 1.20
N THR A 303 -5.21 -8.42 1.71
CA THR A 303 -6.30 -7.75 0.98
C THR A 303 -5.80 -6.95 -0.21
N THR A 304 -4.55 -6.47 -0.18
CA THR A 304 -3.90 -5.78 -1.31
C THR A 304 -3.69 -6.72 -2.49
N SER A 305 -3.14 -7.93 -2.25
CA SER A 305 -3.00 -8.95 -3.29
C SER A 305 -4.37 -9.37 -3.83
N MET A 306 -5.37 -9.58 -2.96
CA MET A 306 -6.71 -9.90 -3.39
C MET A 306 -7.31 -8.82 -4.30
N ARG A 307 -7.22 -7.55 -3.91
CA ARG A 307 -7.74 -6.45 -4.73
C ARG A 307 -7.04 -6.36 -6.08
N THR A 308 -5.73 -6.56 -6.11
CA THR A 308 -4.97 -6.63 -7.37
C THR A 308 -5.47 -7.77 -8.26
N LEU A 309 -5.56 -8.97 -7.72
CA LEU A 309 -5.98 -10.16 -8.47
C LEU A 309 -7.39 -10.02 -9.03
N GLU A 310 -8.34 -9.62 -8.20
CA GLU A 310 -9.72 -9.43 -8.63
C GLU A 310 -9.85 -8.30 -9.66
N SER A 311 -9.00 -7.26 -9.59
CA SER A 311 -8.95 -6.19 -10.60
C SER A 311 -8.52 -6.71 -11.97
N LEU A 312 -7.64 -7.73 -12.05
CA LEU A 312 -7.19 -8.29 -13.33
C LEU A 312 -8.37 -8.81 -14.17
N TYR A 313 -9.39 -9.37 -13.54
CA TYR A 313 -10.58 -9.83 -14.27
C TYR A 313 -11.26 -8.68 -15.02
N PHE A 314 -11.47 -7.54 -14.35
CA PHE A 314 -12.17 -6.40 -14.94
C PHE A 314 -11.31 -5.71 -16.01
N LEU A 315 -10.02 -5.54 -15.76
CA LEU A 315 -9.08 -5.02 -16.76
C LEU A 315 -9.07 -5.91 -18.02
N GLY A 316 -9.03 -7.22 -17.83
CA GLY A 316 -9.10 -8.17 -18.94
C GLY A 316 -10.43 -8.11 -19.69
N ALA A 317 -11.55 -7.97 -18.98
CA ALA A 317 -12.86 -7.82 -19.61
C ALA A 317 -13.00 -6.52 -20.41
N GLN A 318 -12.39 -5.42 -19.95
CA GLN A 318 -12.30 -4.18 -20.69
C GLN A 318 -11.50 -4.37 -21.99
N LEU A 319 -10.31 -4.98 -21.90
CA LEU A 319 -9.45 -5.26 -23.05
C LEU A 319 -10.13 -6.22 -24.03
N TYR A 320 -10.76 -7.28 -23.55
CA TYR A 320 -11.52 -8.20 -24.39
C TYR A 320 -12.61 -7.48 -25.19
N THR A 321 -13.36 -6.60 -24.54
CA THR A 321 -14.41 -5.80 -25.20
C THR A 321 -13.82 -4.90 -26.27
N LEU A 322 -12.72 -4.20 -25.98
CA LEU A 322 -12.05 -3.31 -26.93
C LEU A 322 -11.61 -4.04 -28.20
N HIS A 323 -10.97 -5.21 -28.05
CA HIS A 323 -10.48 -6.00 -29.17
C HIS A 323 -11.60 -6.57 -30.06
N HIS A 324 -12.78 -6.87 -29.48
CA HIS A 324 -13.89 -7.50 -30.21
C HIS A 324 -14.91 -6.51 -30.77
N THR A 325 -15.05 -5.30 -30.17
CA THR A 325 -16.05 -4.32 -30.61
C THR A 325 -15.50 -3.26 -31.55
N ASN A 326 -14.18 -2.98 -31.56
CA ASN A 326 -13.56 -1.96 -32.40
C ASN A 326 -12.17 -2.40 -32.89
N PRO A 327 -12.07 -3.32 -33.85
CA PRO A 327 -10.77 -3.76 -34.40
C PRO A 327 -9.98 -2.65 -35.11
N SER A 328 -10.62 -1.50 -35.45
CA SER A 328 -9.98 -0.37 -36.10
C SER A 328 -9.49 0.75 -35.18
N THR A 329 -9.78 0.67 -33.87
CA THR A 329 -9.25 1.60 -32.86
C THR A 329 -8.22 0.89 -31.97
N SER A 330 -7.15 0.40 -32.61
CA SER A 330 -6.00 -0.18 -31.91
C SER A 330 -5.13 0.88 -31.18
N SER A 331 -5.56 2.12 -31.13
CA SER A 331 -4.93 3.20 -30.38
C SER A 331 -5.89 3.71 -29.33
N LEU A 332 -5.76 3.17 -28.15
CA LEU A 332 -6.17 3.81 -26.90
C LEU A 332 -5.19 5.00 -26.66
N GLU A 333 -5.08 5.93 -27.60
CA GLU A 333 -4.28 7.13 -27.37
C GLU A 333 -5.10 8.13 -26.58
N ASP A 334 -4.71 8.33 -25.33
CA ASP A 334 -5.11 9.50 -24.56
C ASP A 334 -4.57 10.76 -25.27
N ARG A 335 -5.41 11.79 -25.39
CA ARG A 335 -5.02 13.11 -25.88
C ARG A 335 -4.00 13.83 -24.96
N SER A 336 -3.62 13.21 -23.85
CA SER A 336 -2.59 13.61 -22.89
C SER A 336 -1.37 12.67 -22.84
N GLY A 337 -1.29 11.61 -23.67
CA GLY A 337 -0.07 10.78 -23.82
C GLY A 337 0.03 9.53 -22.98
N GLY A 338 -1.06 8.95 -22.44
CA GLY A 338 -1.03 7.65 -21.80
C GLY A 338 -2.40 7.17 -21.35
N TYR A 339 -2.80 5.96 -21.77
CA TYR A 339 -3.97 5.29 -21.21
C TYR A 339 -3.60 4.65 -19.90
N THR A 340 -4.28 5.06 -18.86
CA THR A 340 -4.28 4.32 -17.62
C THR A 340 -5.47 3.38 -17.61
N LEU A 341 -5.22 2.08 -17.84
CA LEU A 341 -6.22 1.04 -17.59
C LEU A 341 -6.62 1.14 -16.10
N SER A 342 -7.91 1.21 -15.84
CA SER A 342 -8.38 1.41 -14.46
C SER A 342 -9.64 0.62 -14.16
N VAL A 343 -9.77 0.16 -12.92
CA VAL A 343 -10.99 -0.44 -12.39
C VAL A 343 -11.65 0.56 -11.45
N SER A 344 -12.86 1.00 -11.79
CA SER A 344 -13.64 1.90 -10.96
C SER A 344 -14.17 1.20 -9.70
N GLN A 345 -14.53 1.98 -8.69
CA GLN A 345 -14.94 1.47 -7.37
C GLN A 345 -16.09 0.46 -7.45
N PHE A 346 -17.07 0.71 -8.32
CA PHE A 346 -18.31 -0.07 -8.40
C PHE A 346 -18.45 -0.86 -9.70
N GLU A 347 -17.43 -0.87 -10.55
CA GLU A 347 -17.46 -1.63 -11.81
C GLU A 347 -17.91 -3.09 -11.65
N PRO A 348 -17.55 -3.82 -10.56
CA PRO A 348 -18.02 -5.18 -10.35
C PRO A 348 -19.55 -5.32 -10.25
N TYR A 349 -20.27 -4.22 -9.96
CA TYR A 349 -21.69 -4.21 -9.65
C TYR A 349 -22.55 -3.47 -10.70
N GLU A 350 -21.92 -2.84 -11.71
CA GLU A 350 -22.62 -1.99 -12.68
C GLU A 350 -23.32 -2.80 -13.77
N LYS A 351 -22.78 -3.97 -14.11
CA LYS A 351 -23.31 -4.85 -15.14
C LYS A 351 -23.01 -6.30 -14.83
N GLU A 352 -23.73 -7.20 -15.49
CA GLU A 352 -23.41 -8.61 -15.44
C GLU A 352 -22.09 -8.90 -16.21
N HIS A 353 -21.20 -9.63 -15.57
CA HIS A 353 -19.90 -10.02 -16.11
C HIS A 353 -19.94 -11.51 -16.46
N THR A 354 -20.18 -11.84 -17.73
CA THR A 354 -20.35 -13.20 -18.25
C THR A 354 -19.08 -13.80 -18.83
N LEU A 355 -18.05 -12.98 -19.08
CA LEU A 355 -16.78 -13.45 -19.61
C LEU A 355 -16.12 -14.44 -18.64
N SER A 356 -15.53 -15.53 -19.17
CA SER A 356 -14.77 -16.45 -18.33
C SER A 356 -13.54 -15.77 -17.75
N THR A 357 -13.12 -16.16 -16.53
CA THR A 357 -11.91 -15.63 -15.92
C THR A 357 -10.68 -15.89 -16.78
N ARG A 358 -10.61 -17.06 -17.41
CA ARG A 358 -9.52 -17.44 -18.32
C ARG A 358 -9.45 -16.50 -19.53
N ASP A 359 -10.57 -16.23 -20.19
CA ASP A 359 -10.60 -15.37 -21.37
C ASP A 359 -10.27 -13.91 -21.03
N ALA A 360 -10.74 -13.44 -19.86
CA ALA A 360 -10.37 -12.11 -19.37
C ALA A 360 -8.86 -11.99 -19.15
N LEU A 361 -8.24 -12.94 -18.46
CA LEU A 361 -6.80 -12.93 -18.21
C LEU A 361 -6.00 -13.12 -19.52
N GLN A 362 -6.48 -13.95 -20.45
CA GLN A 362 -5.86 -14.11 -21.77
C GLN A 362 -5.86 -12.80 -22.56
N ALA A 363 -6.94 -12.03 -22.51
CA ALA A 363 -7.01 -10.74 -23.19
C ALA A 363 -5.93 -9.76 -22.67
N ILE A 364 -5.53 -9.84 -21.40
CA ILE A 364 -4.39 -9.06 -20.88
C ILE A 364 -3.07 -9.53 -21.50
N ILE A 365 -2.86 -10.85 -21.58
CA ILE A 365 -1.65 -11.42 -22.20
C ILE A 365 -1.55 -10.97 -23.65
N ASP A 366 -2.64 -11.10 -24.41
CA ASP A 366 -2.71 -10.72 -25.83
C ASP A 366 -2.40 -9.22 -26.02
N HIS A 367 -2.94 -8.38 -25.16
CA HIS A 367 -2.66 -6.93 -25.15
C HIS A 367 -1.18 -6.64 -24.88
N LEU A 368 -0.59 -7.27 -23.86
CA LEU A 368 0.82 -7.08 -23.52
C LEU A 368 1.75 -7.55 -24.65
N GLU A 369 1.40 -8.63 -25.35
CA GLU A 369 2.13 -9.10 -26.53
C GLU A 369 2.04 -8.13 -27.70
N GLN A 370 0.84 -7.61 -28.00
CA GLN A 370 0.61 -6.63 -29.07
C GLN A 370 1.36 -5.32 -28.83
N THR A 371 1.44 -4.89 -27.55
CA THR A 371 2.13 -3.66 -27.15
C THR A 371 3.61 -3.86 -26.82
N ASN A 372 4.11 -5.09 -26.93
CA ASN A 372 5.48 -5.48 -26.54
C ASN A 372 5.86 -5.05 -25.13
N GLN A 373 4.93 -5.27 -24.18
CA GLN A 373 5.11 -4.98 -22.77
C GLN A 373 5.19 -6.27 -21.95
N ASP A 374 6.04 -6.28 -20.92
CA ASP A 374 6.19 -7.42 -20.02
C ASP A 374 5.47 -7.24 -18.66
N ILE A 375 4.96 -6.05 -18.41
CA ILE A 375 4.28 -5.69 -17.17
C ILE A 375 2.99 -4.94 -17.49
N LEU A 376 1.88 -5.40 -16.92
CA LEU A 376 0.63 -4.65 -16.92
C LEU A 376 0.72 -3.56 -15.86
N HIS A 377 0.62 -2.30 -16.26
CA HIS A 377 0.43 -1.15 -15.38
C HIS A 377 -1.02 -0.70 -15.44
N ALA A 378 -1.66 -0.55 -14.30
CA ALA A 378 -3.06 -0.13 -14.20
C ALA A 378 -3.36 0.52 -12.83
N GLU A 379 -4.55 1.06 -12.71
CA GLU A 379 -5.07 1.61 -11.47
C GLU A 379 -6.26 0.82 -10.97
N THR A 380 -6.46 0.79 -9.64
CA THR A 380 -7.64 0.19 -9.06
C THR A 380 -8.22 1.02 -7.92
N GLN A 381 -9.52 1.17 -7.95
CA GLN A 381 -10.34 1.67 -6.84
C GLN A 381 -11.32 0.59 -6.36
N ILE A 382 -11.16 -0.65 -6.82
CA ILE A 382 -12.11 -1.72 -6.59
C ILE A 382 -12.54 -1.80 -5.12
N MET A 383 -13.85 -1.76 -4.88
CA MET A 383 -14.45 -2.01 -3.57
C MET A 383 -15.05 -3.40 -3.55
N ILE A 384 -14.49 -4.28 -2.73
CA ILE A 384 -15.04 -5.61 -2.51
C ILE A 384 -15.89 -5.57 -1.25
N LYS A 385 -17.18 -5.89 -1.38
CA LYS A 385 -18.20 -5.81 -0.34
C LYS A 385 -19.19 -6.97 -0.46
N PRO A 386 -20.05 -7.24 0.51
CA PRO A 386 -21.09 -8.27 0.39
C PRO A 386 -21.85 -8.20 -0.94
N GLY A 387 -22.04 -9.37 -1.56
CA GLY A 387 -22.58 -9.49 -2.92
C GLY A 387 -21.55 -9.52 -4.03
N TYR A 388 -20.25 -9.34 -3.75
CA TYR A 388 -19.17 -9.48 -4.73
C TYR A 388 -19.03 -10.95 -5.19
N ALA A 389 -18.89 -11.16 -6.49
CA ALA A 389 -18.61 -12.46 -7.08
C ALA A 389 -17.09 -12.61 -7.36
N PHE A 390 -16.40 -13.33 -6.50
CA PHE A 390 -14.95 -13.58 -6.66
C PHE A 390 -14.68 -14.39 -7.93
N ARG A 391 -13.65 -13.97 -8.67
CA ARG A 391 -13.29 -14.52 -9.98
C ARG A 391 -12.00 -15.31 -9.97
N ILE A 392 -11.03 -14.92 -9.15
CA ILE A 392 -9.67 -15.46 -9.20
C ILE A 392 -9.28 -16.12 -7.88
N VAL A 393 -9.57 -15.48 -6.74
CA VAL A 393 -9.03 -15.92 -5.45
C VAL A 393 -9.90 -17.01 -4.80
N ASP A 394 -9.27 -18.10 -4.36
CA ASP A 394 -9.92 -19.24 -3.71
C ASP A 394 -9.68 -19.27 -2.19
N GLN A 395 -8.49 -18.82 -1.74
CA GLN A 395 -8.16 -18.67 -0.32
C GLN A 395 -7.51 -17.31 -0.05
N LEU A 396 -7.75 -16.78 1.14
CA LEU A 396 -7.18 -15.50 1.60
C LEU A 396 -6.42 -15.72 2.91
N ILE A 397 -5.14 -15.35 2.94
CA ILE A 397 -4.36 -15.19 4.17
C ILE A 397 -4.40 -13.72 4.54
N THR A 398 -4.93 -13.38 5.73
CA THR A 398 -5.06 -11.97 6.14
C THR A 398 -4.99 -11.80 7.65
N ASN A 399 -4.74 -10.56 8.09
CA ASN A 399 -4.86 -10.16 9.50
C ASN A 399 -6.33 -9.87 9.86
N PHE A 400 -6.61 -9.67 11.15
CA PHE A 400 -7.89 -9.13 11.62
C PHE A 400 -7.91 -7.61 11.40
N HIS A 401 -9.02 -7.09 10.90
CA HIS A 401 -9.17 -5.71 10.48
C HIS A 401 -9.97 -4.89 11.49
N GLN A 402 -9.85 -3.56 11.41
CA GLN A 402 -10.63 -2.65 12.26
C GLN A 402 -12.14 -2.79 12.03
N PRO A 403 -12.95 -2.55 13.08
CA PRO A 403 -14.38 -2.40 12.92
C PRO A 403 -14.69 -1.25 11.95
N LYS A 404 -15.81 -1.35 11.24
CA LYS A 404 -16.29 -0.35 10.27
C LYS A 404 -15.26 -0.01 9.18
N SER A 405 -14.50 -1.00 8.71
CA SER A 405 -13.52 -0.81 7.65
C SER A 405 -13.92 -1.49 6.34
N THR A 406 -13.47 -0.93 5.22
CA THR A 406 -13.65 -1.56 3.90
C THR A 406 -12.99 -2.94 3.82
N LEU A 407 -11.95 -3.18 4.62
CA LEU A 407 -11.27 -4.47 4.68
C LEU A 407 -12.13 -5.54 5.38
N LEU A 408 -12.92 -5.15 6.37
CA LEU A 408 -13.89 -6.07 7.00
C LEU A 408 -15.06 -6.38 6.05
N LEU A 409 -15.49 -5.42 5.22
CA LEU A 409 -16.46 -5.67 4.14
C LEU A 409 -15.93 -6.72 3.17
N LEU A 410 -14.67 -6.63 2.78
CA LEU A 410 -14.00 -7.60 1.89
C LEU A 410 -13.97 -9.00 2.52
N VAL A 411 -13.57 -9.10 3.80
CA VAL A 411 -13.56 -10.38 4.52
C VAL A 411 -14.99 -10.95 4.58
N SER A 412 -15.97 -10.14 4.96
CA SER A 412 -17.39 -10.56 4.99
C SER A 412 -17.87 -11.10 3.65
N ALA A 413 -17.55 -10.38 2.55
CA ALA A 413 -17.89 -10.84 1.20
C ALA A 413 -17.27 -12.20 0.89
N PHE A 414 -15.99 -12.41 1.30
CA PHE A 414 -15.24 -13.62 1.00
C PHE A 414 -15.77 -14.87 1.72
N VAL A 415 -16.19 -14.69 2.97
CA VAL A 415 -16.73 -15.78 3.80
C VAL A 415 -18.26 -15.86 3.80
N GLY A 416 -18.93 -15.23 2.80
CA GLY A 416 -20.38 -15.33 2.63
C GLY A 416 -21.20 -14.71 3.76
N GLY A 417 -20.65 -13.74 4.50
CA GLY A 417 -21.30 -13.07 5.62
C GLY A 417 -20.93 -13.63 7.01
N ASP A 418 -20.20 -14.73 7.08
CA ASP A 418 -19.90 -15.44 8.33
C ASP A 418 -18.72 -14.83 9.14
N TRP A 419 -18.42 -13.56 8.89
CA TRP A 419 -17.29 -12.88 9.54
C TRP A 419 -17.45 -12.77 11.06
N HIS A 420 -18.68 -12.70 11.59
CA HIS A 420 -18.95 -12.68 13.03
C HIS A 420 -18.41 -13.92 13.73
N THR A 421 -18.70 -15.11 13.18
CA THR A 421 -18.16 -16.39 13.71
C THR A 421 -16.65 -16.36 13.84
N ILE A 422 -15.96 -15.79 12.84
CA ILE A 422 -14.49 -15.68 12.80
C ILE A 422 -13.98 -14.70 13.87
N TYR A 423 -14.57 -13.49 13.92
CA TYR A 423 -14.09 -12.42 14.80
C TYR A 423 -14.45 -12.67 16.27
N ASP A 424 -15.66 -13.23 16.55
CA ASP A 424 -16.06 -13.61 17.90
C ASP A 424 -15.17 -14.72 18.43
N TYR A 425 -14.86 -15.73 17.61
CA TYR A 425 -13.89 -16.76 17.96
C TYR A 425 -12.52 -16.15 18.30
N ALA A 426 -12.00 -15.26 17.44
CA ALA A 426 -10.72 -14.63 17.63
C ALA A 426 -10.65 -13.81 18.94
N LEU A 427 -11.71 -13.06 19.26
CA LEU A 427 -11.81 -12.30 20.50
C LEU A 427 -11.86 -13.23 21.72
N ALA A 428 -12.66 -14.31 21.67
CA ALA A 428 -12.80 -15.27 22.74
C ALA A 428 -11.50 -16.07 23.02
N HIS A 429 -10.68 -16.31 21.98
CA HIS A 429 -9.46 -17.13 22.06
C HIS A 429 -8.16 -16.32 22.11
N ASN A 430 -8.24 -15.06 22.52
CA ASN A 430 -7.07 -14.22 22.76
C ASN A 430 -6.18 -13.99 21.52
N PHE A 431 -6.76 -13.93 20.33
CA PHE A 431 -6.04 -13.46 19.15
C PHE A 431 -5.71 -11.98 19.27
N ARG A 432 -4.58 -11.59 18.68
CA ARG A 432 -4.15 -10.20 18.57
C ARG A 432 -4.57 -9.66 17.22
N PHE A 433 -4.86 -8.38 17.15
CA PHE A 433 -5.50 -7.74 15.99
C PHE A 433 -4.56 -6.76 15.29
N LEU A 434 -4.91 -6.44 14.04
CA LEU A 434 -4.29 -5.44 13.17
C LEU A 434 -2.88 -5.83 12.70
N SER A 435 -2.04 -4.84 12.33
CA SER A 435 -0.80 -5.02 11.56
C SER A 435 0.19 -6.03 12.14
N TYR A 436 0.43 -6.00 13.43
CA TYR A 436 1.34 -6.91 14.13
C TYR A 436 0.61 -8.02 14.90
N GLY A 437 -0.69 -8.13 14.65
CA GLY A 437 -1.56 -9.12 15.26
C GLY A 437 -1.29 -10.55 14.80
N ASP A 438 -2.31 -11.37 14.88
CA ASP A 438 -2.30 -12.75 14.42
C ASP A 438 -2.94 -12.85 13.03
N SER A 439 -2.81 -13.99 12.39
CA SER A 439 -3.24 -14.21 11.01
C SER A 439 -4.48 -15.11 10.93
N SER A 440 -5.15 -15.07 9.81
CA SER A 440 -6.18 -16.03 9.43
C SER A 440 -5.94 -16.55 8.03
N ILE A 441 -6.33 -17.81 7.77
CA ILE A 441 -6.52 -18.38 6.44
C ILE A 441 -7.99 -18.69 6.25
N LEU A 442 -8.57 -18.04 5.25
CA LEU A 442 -9.99 -18.11 4.95
C LEU A 442 -10.19 -18.82 3.62
N THR A 443 -11.05 -19.83 3.59
CA THR A 443 -11.46 -20.49 2.34
C THR A 443 -12.79 -19.91 1.89
N ARG A 444 -12.87 -19.56 0.61
CA ARG A 444 -14.09 -18.99 0.02
C ARG A 444 -15.24 -19.99 0.12
N ILE A 445 -16.41 -19.52 0.53
CA ILE A 445 -17.63 -20.31 0.45
C ILE A 445 -18.04 -20.39 -1.02
N SER A 446 -18.04 -21.59 -1.58
CA SER A 446 -18.60 -21.86 -2.90
C SER A 446 -20.13 -21.68 -2.81
N LYS A 447 -20.69 -20.70 -3.53
CA LYS A 447 -22.14 -20.70 -3.75
C LYS A 447 -22.44 -21.89 -4.65
N HIS A 448 -23.10 -22.92 -4.10
CA HIS A 448 -23.70 -24.03 -4.87
C HIS A 448 -24.85 -23.49 -5.71
#